data_4c08f6a7a40c652a602831b6b144a36e
#
_entry.id   4c08f6a7a40c652a602831b6b144a36e
#
_cell.length_a   1.000
_cell.length_b   1.000
_cell.length_c   1.000
_cell.angle_alpha   90.00
_cell.angle_beta   90.00
_cell.angle_gamma   90.00
#
_symmetry.space_group_name_H-M   'P 1'
#
loop_
_entity.id
_entity.type
_entity.pdbx_description
1 polymer ?
#
loop_
_entity_poly.entity_id
_entity_poly.type
_entity_poly.pdbx_seq_one_letter_code
_entity_poly.pdbx_strand_id
1 'polypeptide(L)'
;MKLRALLLASAAVSMTVFGPALADTSDKKIALSNNYAGNSWRQAMLTSWEKVTGEAVKNGIVAAADAFTTAENQATEQAAQIQNMILQGYNAIVLNAASPTALNGAVKEACDAGVIVVSFDGVVTEPCAWRIAVDFKEMGRSQVEYLSGRLADGGNLLEIRGLAGVFVDDEISAGIHAGVAQYPNFKVVGSVHGDWAQDVAQKAVAGILPSLPEVKAVVTQGGDGYGAAQAFAATDRPMPIIIMGNRHDELTWWKQQKDANGYETMSVSIAPGVSTLAFWVAQQILDGKEVRKDLVVPFLRIDQDNLEENLANTQPGGVANVEYSQEDAAAAIK
;
A
#
# COMPACT_ATOMS: atom_id res chain seq x y z
N MET A 1 48.88 -52.34 57.60
CA MET A 1 48.75 -51.10 56.88
C MET A 1 47.82 -51.29 55.65
N LYS A 2 46.58 -50.80 55.72
CA LYS A 2 45.59 -50.92 54.61
C LYS A 2 45.41 -49.54 54.00
N LEU A 3 45.88 -49.33 52.76
CA LEU A 3 45.66 -48.13 51.95
C LEU A 3 44.22 -48.16 51.45
N ARG A 4 43.45 -47.11 51.75
CA ARG A 4 42.13 -46.89 51.18
C ARG A 4 42.33 -45.91 49.99
N ALA A 5 42.01 -46.37 48.79
CA ALA A 5 41.95 -45.52 47.62
C ALA A 5 40.60 -44.78 47.58
N LEU A 6 40.62 -43.42 47.53
CA LEU A 6 39.45 -42.58 47.29
C LEU A 6 39.24 -42.45 45.79
N LEU A 7 38.12 -42.91 45.24
CA LEU A 7 37.67 -42.68 43.93
C LEU A 7 36.87 -41.33 43.92
N LEU A 8 37.42 -40.30 43.26
CA LEU A 8 36.73 -39.04 42.98
C LEU A 8 35.92 -39.23 41.69
N ALA A 9 34.60 -39.29 41.80
CA ALA A 9 33.69 -39.25 40.64
C ALA A 9 33.49 -37.81 40.23
N SER A 10 34.05 -37.41 39.07
CA SER A 10 33.79 -36.12 38.45
C SER A 10 32.45 -36.19 37.70
N ALA A 11 31.42 -35.53 38.21
CA ALA A 11 30.18 -35.32 37.50
C ALA A 11 30.38 -34.21 36.45
N ALA A 12 30.41 -34.57 35.17
CA ALA A 12 30.37 -33.64 34.07
C ALA A 12 28.93 -33.10 33.92
N VAL A 13 28.70 -31.85 34.30
CA VAL A 13 27.46 -31.14 34.02
C VAL A 13 27.50 -30.70 32.56
N SER A 14 26.78 -31.41 31.69
CA SER A 14 26.57 -30.98 30.33
C SER A 14 25.58 -29.79 30.31
N MET A 15 26.07 -28.56 30.18
CA MET A 15 25.25 -27.42 29.87
C MET A 15 24.75 -27.55 28.43
N THR A 16 23.51 -27.97 28.24
CA THR A 16 22.79 -27.80 26.99
C THR A 16 22.52 -26.33 26.81
N VAL A 17 23.26 -25.69 25.87
CA VAL A 17 22.97 -24.35 25.40
C VAL A 17 21.69 -24.49 24.56
N PHE A 18 20.54 -24.15 25.12
CA PHE A 18 19.33 -23.89 24.36
C PHE A 18 19.55 -22.57 23.60
N GLY A 19 19.98 -22.63 22.34
CA GLY A 19 19.81 -21.52 21.42
C GLY A 19 18.31 -21.19 21.33
N PRO A 20 17.93 -19.93 21.04
CA PRO A 20 16.54 -19.62 20.78
C PRO A 20 16.07 -20.53 19.65
N ALA A 21 15.13 -21.44 19.96
CA ALA A 21 14.44 -22.19 18.92
C ALA A 21 13.68 -21.16 18.08
N LEU A 22 14.03 -21.04 16.79
CA LEU A 22 13.18 -20.33 15.83
C LEU A 22 11.81 -21.00 15.92
N ALA A 23 10.76 -20.23 16.14
CA ALA A 23 9.42 -20.77 16.18
C ALA A 23 9.10 -21.24 14.76
N ASP A 24 8.76 -22.53 14.60
CA ASP A 24 8.34 -23.09 13.33
C ASP A 24 6.97 -22.51 12.94
N THR A 25 6.86 -21.91 11.77
CA THR A 25 5.60 -21.34 11.27
C THR A 25 4.88 -22.27 10.28
N SER A 26 5.39 -23.48 10.04
CA SER A 26 4.85 -24.44 9.07
C SER A 26 3.42 -24.91 9.39
N ASP A 27 2.97 -24.81 10.64
CA ASP A 27 1.62 -25.11 11.08
C ASP A 27 0.70 -23.86 11.16
N LYS A 28 1.22 -22.69 10.89
CA LYS A 28 0.48 -21.43 11.04
C LYS A 28 -0.37 -21.12 9.81
N LYS A 29 -1.55 -20.52 10.05
CA LYS A 29 -2.46 -20.01 9.01
C LYS A 29 -2.53 -18.50 9.08
N ILE A 30 -2.38 -17.84 7.93
CA ILE A 30 -2.43 -16.39 7.80
C ILE A 30 -3.60 -16.04 6.84
N ALA A 31 -4.46 -15.10 7.23
CA ALA A 31 -5.55 -14.62 6.39
C ALA A 31 -5.29 -13.19 5.92
N LEU A 32 -5.70 -12.86 4.70
CA LEU A 32 -5.88 -11.49 4.24
C LEU A 32 -7.36 -11.10 4.38
N SER A 33 -7.64 -10.02 5.10
CA SER A 33 -8.93 -9.34 5.09
C SER A 33 -8.82 -8.07 4.27
N ASN A 34 -9.46 -8.05 3.10
CA ASN A 34 -9.46 -6.96 2.14
C ASN A 34 -10.85 -6.32 2.07
N ASN A 35 -10.92 -4.99 2.10
CA ASN A 35 -12.18 -4.23 2.15
C ASN A 35 -12.78 -3.91 0.79
N TYR A 36 -12.12 -4.25 -0.33
CA TYR A 36 -12.54 -3.86 -1.67
C TYR A 36 -11.69 -4.54 -2.75
N ALA A 37 -12.30 -4.87 -3.89
CA ALA A 37 -11.59 -5.47 -5.03
C ALA A 37 -11.98 -4.87 -6.40
N GLY A 38 -12.64 -3.70 -6.43
CA GLY A 38 -13.25 -3.15 -7.64
C GLY A 38 -12.30 -2.39 -8.58
N ASN A 39 -11.03 -2.18 -8.24
CA ASN A 39 -10.09 -1.48 -9.11
C ASN A 39 -8.84 -2.33 -9.43
N SER A 40 -8.07 -1.92 -10.45
CA SER A 40 -6.88 -2.65 -10.91
C SER A 40 -5.78 -2.76 -9.85
N TRP A 41 -5.62 -1.77 -8.97
CA TRP A 41 -4.66 -1.82 -7.87
C TRP A 41 -4.99 -2.97 -6.89
N ARG A 42 -6.28 -3.09 -6.51
CA ARG A 42 -6.75 -4.17 -5.61
C ARG A 42 -6.63 -5.54 -6.27
N GLN A 43 -6.90 -5.65 -7.57
CA GLN A 43 -6.71 -6.89 -8.31
C GLN A 43 -5.22 -7.28 -8.36
N ALA A 44 -4.33 -6.34 -8.63
CA ALA A 44 -2.88 -6.57 -8.61
C ALA A 44 -2.39 -6.97 -7.20
N MET A 45 -2.91 -6.34 -6.15
CA MET A 45 -2.63 -6.69 -4.76
C MET A 45 -3.01 -8.15 -4.44
N LEU A 46 -4.22 -8.56 -4.83
CA LEU A 46 -4.70 -9.94 -4.63
C LEU A 46 -3.87 -10.95 -5.44
N THR A 47 -3.51 -10.59 -6.68
CA THR A 47 -2.63 -11.43 -7.52
C THR A 47 -1.25 -11.61 -6.89
N SER A 48 -0.65 -10.53 -6.37
CA SER A 48 0.64 -10.59 -5.66
C SER A 48 0.54 -11.41 -4.39
N TRP A 49 -0.54 -11.23 -3.62
CA TRP A 49 -0.83 -12.05 -2.44
C TRP A 49 -0.86 -13.54 -2.81
N GLU A 50 -1.71 -13.93 -3.75
CA GLU A 50 -1.89 -15.33 -4.16
C GLU A 50 -0.58 -15.96 -4.63
N LYS A 51 0.20 -15.25 -5.45
CA LYS A 51 1.49 -15.70 -5.96
C LYS A 51 2.48 -15.95 -4.84
N VAL A 52 2.75 -14.94 -4.01
CA VAL A 52 3.80 -15.01 -2.99
C VAL A 52 3.42 -15.98 -1.87
N THR A 53 2.17 -15.92 -1.42
CA THR A 53 1.71 -16.82 -0.34
C THR A 53 1.53 -18.26 -0.81
N GLY A 54 1.12 -18.47 -2.07
CA GLY A 54 1.06 -19.80 -2.67
C GLY A 54 2.43 -20.48 -2.71
N GLU A 55 3.49 -19.73 -3.02
CA GLU A 55 4.87 -20.21 -2.93
C GLU A 55 5.28 -20.51 -1.48
N ALA A 56 4.91 -19.65 -0.52
CA ALA A 56 5.20 -19.86 0.89
C ALA A 56 4.53 -21.13 1.44
N VAL A 57 3.28 -21.39 1.08
CA VAL A 57 2.55 -22.63 1.45
C VAL A 57 3.20 -23.84 0.79
N LYS A 58 3.49 -23.78 -0.51
CA LYS A 58 4.15 -24.87 -1.25
C LYS A 58 5.50 -25.25 -0.65
N ASN A 59 6.25 -24.26 -0.16
CA ASN A 59 7.55 -24.46 0.45
C ASN A 59 7.47 -24.83 1.94
N GLY A 60 6.26 -24.98 2.51
CA GLY A 60 6.04 -25.37 3.90
C GLY A 60 6.42 -24.29 4.91
N ILE A 61 6.49 -23.01 4.51
CA ILE A 61 6.79 -21.89 5.42
C ILE A 61 5.58 -21.60 6.31
N VAL A 62 4.36 -21.70 5.76
CA VAL A 62 3.09 -21.61 6.49
C VAL A 62 2.15 -22.72 6.01
N ALA A 63 1.15 -23.09 6.86
CA ALA A 63 0.17 -24.13 6.53
C ALA A 63 -0.87 -23.65 5.49
N ALA A 64 -1.29 -22.40 5.60
CA ALA A 64 -2.30 -21.81 4.69
C ALA A 64 -2.16 -20.29 4.68
N ALA A 65 -2.59 -19.69 3.53
CA ALA A 65 -2.69 -18.25 3.37
C ALA A 65 -3.89 -17.92 2.46
N ASP A 66 -5.02 -17.55 3.06
CA ASP A 66 -6.28 -17.35 2.36
C ASP A 66 -6.63 -15.86 2.28
N ALA A 67 -7.28 -15.46 1.19
CA ALA A 67 -7.73 -14.09 1.00
C ALA A 67 -9.26 -14.00 1.03
N PHE A 68 -9.77 -13.02 1.77
CA PHE A 68 -11.19 -12.72 1.91
C PHE A 68 -11.43 -11.25 1.58
N THR A 69 -12.45 -10.98 0.78
CA THR A 69 -12.81 -9.61 0.38
C THR A 69 -14.26 -9.33 0.76
N THR A 70 -14.49 -8.16 1.36
CA THR A 70 -15.84 -7.63 1.60
C THR A 70 -16.28 -6.70 0.47
N ALA A 71 -17.55 -6.29 0.50
CA ALA A 71 -18.01 -5.20 -0.34
C ALA A 71 -17.33 -3.89 0.07
N GLU A 72 -17.33 -2.93 -0.86
CA GLU A 72 -16.64 -1.65 -0.68
C GLU A 72 -17.06 -0.92 0.59
N ASN A 73 -16.06 -0.52 1.39
CA ASN A 73 -16.21 0.25 2.63
C ASN A 73 -17.18 -0.32 3.67
N GLN A 74 -17.43 -1.63 3.64
CA GLN A 74 -18.34 -2.31 4.57
C GLN A 74 -17.61 -2.71 5.86
N ALA A 75 -17.33 -1.74 6.75
CA ALA A 75 -16.61 -2.00 8.00
C ALA A 75 -17.32 -3.02 8.89
N THR A 76 -18.65 -3.05 8.93
CA THR A 76 -19.43 -4.04 9.71
C THR A 76 -19.24 -5.46 9.17
N GLU A 77 -19.26 -5.62 7.85
CA GLU A 77 -19.00 -6.91 7.19
C GLU A 77 -17.56 -7.36 7.46
N GLN A 78 -16.61 -6.44 7.37
CA GLN A 78 -15.20 -6.74 7.63
C GLN A 78 -14.95 -7.10 9.10
N ALA A 79 -15.62 -6.46 10.05
CA ALA A 79 -15.57 -6.86 11.46
C ALA A 79 -16.07 -8.30 11.67
N ALA A 80 -17.19 -8.66 11.06
CA ALA A 80 -17.70 -10.05 11.12
C ALA A 80 -16.75 -11.04 10.42
N GLN A 81 -16.09 -10.63 9.34
CA GLN A 81 -15.07 -11.42 8.66
C GLN A 81 -13.87 -11.70 9.58
N ILE A 82 -13.36 -10.68 10.32
CA ILE A 82 -12.29 -10.84 11.32
C ILE A 82 -12.70 -11.83 12.40
N GLN A 83 -13.92 -11.74 12.94
CA GLN A 83 -14.45 -12.67 13.95
C GLN A 83 -14.51 -14.10 13.41
N ASN A 84 -14.94 -14.30 12.16
CA ASN A 84 -14.93 -15.61 11.52
C ASN A 84 -13.51 -16.17 11.36
N MET A 85 -12.50 -15.35 11.05
CA MET A 85 -11.10 -15.78 10.95
C MET A 85 -10.57 -16.26 12.32
N ILE A 86 -10.94 -15.60 13.42
CA ILE A 86 -10.61 -16.05 14.79
C ILE A 86 -11.20 -17.45 15.03
N LEU A 87 -12.48 -17.64 14.72
CA LEU A 87 -13.18 -18.93 14.91
C LEU A 87 -12.61 -20.06 14.03
N GLN A 88 -12.08 -19.73 12.84
CA GLN A 88 -11.44 -20.68 11.94
C GLN A 88 -10.00 -21.00 12.33
N GLY A 89 -9.48 -20.36 13.38
CA GLY A 89 -8.16 -20.62 13.95
C GLY A 89 -7.01 -20.10 13.09
N TYR A 90 -7.19 -18.94 12.43
CA TYR A 90 -6.06 -18.23 11.84
C TYR A 90 -5.14 -17.68 12.94
N ASN A 91 -3.84 -17.77 12.71
CA ASN A 91 -2.83 -17.32 13.66
C ASN A 91 -2.45 -15.85 13.43
N ALA A 92 -2.64 -15.36 12.20
CA ALA A 92 -2.47 -13.95 11.86
C ALA A 92 -3.51 -13.49 10.86
N ILE A 93 -3.85 -12.21 10.93
CA ILE A 93 -4.72 -11.49 9.98
C ILE A 93 -3.93 -10.30 9.41
N VAL A 94 -3.70 -10.32 8.12
CA VAL A 94 -3.21 -9.19 7.33
C VAL A 94 -4.44 -8.39 6.90
N LEU A 95 -4.50 -7.10 7.24
CA LEU A 95 -5.72 -6.31 7.19
C LEU A 95 -5.55 -5.05 6.34
N ASN A 96 -6.27 -4.95 5.23
CA ASN A 96 -6.52 -3.68 4.57
C ASN A 96 -7.87 -3.14 5.03
N ALA A 97 -7.84 -2.18 5.96
CA ALA A 97 -9.00 -1.79 6.73
C ALA A 97 -9.97 -0.86 5.97
N ALA A 98 -11.27 -1.13 6.04
CA ALA A 98 -12.32 -0.24 5.54
C ALA A 98 -12.43 1.06 6.37
N SER A 99 -11.99 1.04 7.63
CA SER A 99 -12.01 2.20 8.51
C SER A 99 -10.90 2.10 9.56
N PRO A 100 -10.18 3.18 9.84
CA PRO A 100 -9.14 3.19 10.86
C PRO A 100 -9.65 2.91 12.28
N THR A 101 -10.89 3.22 12.58
CA THR A 101 -11.44 3.17 13.94
C THR A 101 -12.61 2.21 14.10
N ALA A 102 -13.45 2.03 13.07
CA ALA A 102 -14.64 1.20 13.17
C ALA A 102 -14.33 -0.30 13.39
N LEU A 103 -13.12 -0.73 13.02
CA LEU A 103 -12.65 -2.12 13.17
C LEU A 103 -11.92 -2.38 14.50
N ASN A 104 -11.63 -1.34 15.31
CA ASN A 104 -10.82 -1.50 16.51
C ASN A 104 -11.37 -2.55 17.48
N GLY A 105 -12.70 -2.65 17.64
CA GLY A 105 -13.31 -3.67 18.48
C GLY A 105 -12.98 -5.09 18.00
N ALA A 106 -13.18 -5.39 16.73
CA ALA A 106 -12.89 -6.71 16.16
C ALA A 106 -11.38 -7.01 16.14
N VAL A 107 -10.54 -6.01 15.90
CA VAL A 107 -9.08 -6.15 15.98
C VAL A 107 -8.64 -6.46 17.40
N LYS A 108 -9.21 -5.76 18.40
CA LYS A 108 -8.94 -6.04 19.80
C LYS A 108 -9.34 -7.49 20.19
N GLU A 109 -10.50 -7.94 19.74
CA GLU A 109 -10.95 -9.33 19.95
C GLU A 109 -9.96 -10.34 19.36
N ALA A 110 -9.44 -10.07 18.14
CA ALA A 110 -8.42 -10.91 17.53
C ALA A 110 -7.12 -10.95 18.38
N CYS A 111 -6.64 -9.79 18.82
CA CYS A 111 -5.46 -9.71 19.67
C CYS A 111 -5.66 -10.43 21.02
N ASP A 112 -6.82 -10.25 21.66
CA ASP A 112 -7.15 -10.91 22.94
C ASP A 112 -7.23 -12.43 22.78
N ALA A 113 -7.58 -12.92 21.58
CA ALA A 113 -7.55 -14.33 21.20
C ALA A 113 -6.14 -14.85 20.84
N GLY A 114 -5.11 -14.00 20.87
CA GLY A 114 -3.73 -14.34 20.50
C GLY A 114 -3.45 -14.34 19.00
N VAL A 115 -4.36 -13.77 18.18
CA VAL A 115 -4.17 -13.64 16.75
C VAL A 115 -3.36 -12.37 16.43
N ILE A 116 -2.29 -12.50 15.66
CA ILE A 116 -1.49 -11.37 15.19
C ILE A 116 -2.30 -10.57 14.16
N VAL A 117 -2.35 -9.25 14.31
CA VAL A 117 -2.98 -8.37 13.31
C VAL A 117 -1.93 -7.42 12.73
N VAL A 118 -1.74 -7.46 11.40
CA VAL A 118 -0.86 -6.55 10.66
C VAL A 118 -1.70 -5.80 9.65
N SER A 119 -1.97 -4.52 9.92
CA SER A 119 -2.70 -3.66 8.98
C SER A 119 -1.74 -2.95 8.01
N PHE A 120 -2.18 -2.76 6.77
CA PHE A 120 -1.41 -2.08 5.73
C PHE A 120 -2.33 -1.23 4.85
N ASP A 121 -1.80 -0.24 4.14
CA ASP A 121 -2.54 0.71 3.30
C ASP A 121 -3.62 1.44 4.14
N GLY A 122 -4.83 0.93 4.23
CA GLY A 122 -5.82 1.32 5.22
C GLY A 122 -5.46 0.75 6.60
N VAL A 123 -4.80 1.53 7.45
CA VAL A 123 -4.34 1.05 8.78
C VAL A 123 -5.34 1.34 9.88
N VAL A 124 -5.39 0.46 10.89
CA VAL A 124 -6.23 0.63 12.09
C VAL A 124 -5.49 1.38 13.19
N THR A 125 -6.26 2.01 14.09
CA THR A 125 -5.71 2.75 15.25
C THR A 125 -5.61 1.89 16.52
N GLU A 126 -6.08 0.63 16.50
CA GLU A 126 -5.98 -0.27 17.65
C GLU A 126 -4.51 -0.53 18.02
N PRO A 127 -4.06 -0.23 19.24
CA PRO A 127 -2.65 -0.32 19.62
C PRO A 127 -2.05 -1.72 19.56
N CYS A 128 -2.85 -2.77 19.66
CA CYS A 128 -2.35 -4.15 19.60
C CYS A 128 -1.90 -4.55 18.20
N ALA A 129 -2.45 -3.94 17.13
CA ALA A 129 -2.08 -4.23 15.77
C ALA A 129 -0.70 -3.66 15.39
N TRP A 130 -0.02 -4.32 14.45
CA TRP A 130 1.09 -3.75 13.70
C TRP A 130 0.56 -2.99 12.49
N ARG A 131 1.27 -1.94 12.09
CA ARG A 131 0.87 -1.07 10.98
C ARG A 131 2.01 -0.92 9.98
N ILE A 132 1.73 -1.21 8.74
CA ILE A 132 2.59 -0.89 7.60
C ILE A 132 1.95 0.30 6.91
N ALA A 133 2.38 1.49 7.32
CA ALA A 133 1.83 2.76 6.86
C ALA A 133 2.60 3.32 5.67
N VAL A 134 1.91 4.14 4.91
CA VAL A 134 2.48 5.04 3.91
C VAL A 134 2.21 6.46 4.35
N ASP A 135 3.16 7.36 4.15
CA ASP A 135 2.93 8.78 4.40
C ASP A 135 2.11 9.41 3.27
N PHE A 136 0.80 9.25 3.34
CA PHE A 136 -0.12 9.76 2.33
C PHE A 136 -0.10 11.28 2.24
N LYS A 137 0.15 12.00 3.35
CA LYS A 137 0.32 13.46 3.31
C LYS A 137 1.55 13.85 2.53
N GLU A 138 2.66 13.14 2.75
CA GLU A 138 3.87 13.38 1.98
C GLU A 138 3.69 13.03 0.49
N MET A 139 2.93 11.96 0.18
CA MET A 139 2.58 11.61 -1.18
C MET A 139 1.82 12.76 -1.89
N GLY A 140 0.86 13.40 -1.20
CA GLY A 140 0.15 14.57 -1.73
C GLY A 140 1.05 15.80 -1.83
N ARG A 141 1.81 16.11 -0.77
CA ARG A 141 2.70 17.27 -0.71
C ARG A 141 3.78 17.24 -1.79
N SER A 142 4.38 16.08 -2.02
CA SER A 142 5.45 15.89 -3.00
C SER A 142 5.03 16.17 -4.44
N GLN A 143 3.74 16.05 -4.77
CA GLN A 143 3.22 16.41 -6.08
C GLN A 143 3.33 17.92 -6.33
N VAL A 144 2.92 18.73 -5.35
CA VAL A 144 3.01 20.19 -5.46
C VAL A 144 4.47 20.66 -5.44
N GLU A 145 5.32 20.01 -4.65
CA GLU A 145 6.76 20.26 -4.67
C GLU A 145 7.37 19.97 -6.04
N TYR A 146 7.06 18.83 -6.67
CA TYR A 146 7.47 18.54 -8.04
C TYR A 146 7.01 19.62 -9.02
N LEU A 147 5.73 20.02 -8.95
CA LEU A 147 5.18 21.04 -9.81
C LEU A 147 5.84 22.40 -9.61
N SER A 148 6.26 22.74 -8.38
CA SER A 148 6.98 24.01 -8.11
C SER A 148 8.33 24.09 -8.82
N GLY A 149 8.98 22.96 -9.02
CA GLY A 149 10.21 22.87 -9.82
C GLY A 149 9.98 22.97 -11.34
N ARG A 150 8.74 22.72 -11.80
CA ARG A 150 8.37 22.70 -13.24
C ARG A 150 7.65 23.97 -13.69
N LEU A 151 6.91 24.59 -12.79
CA LEU A 151 6.07 25.78 -13.02
C LEU A 151 6.49 26.88 -12.04
N ALA A 152 7.60 27.55 -12.34
CA ALA A 152 8.19 28.56 -11.44
C ALA A 152 7.21 29.69 -11.08
N ASP A 153 6.34 30.06 -12.02
CA ASP A 153 5.31 31.09 -11.80
C ASP A 153 4.06 30.56 -11.09
N GLY A 154 4.03 29.25 -10.78
CA GLY A 154 2.86 28.57 -10.23
C GLY A 154 1.76 28.35 -11.24
N GLY A 155 0.51 28.30 -10.78
CA GLY A 155 -0.64 28.14 -11.66
C GLY A 155 -1.85 27.51 -10.99
N ASN A 156 -2.92 27.40 -11.76
CA ASN A 156 -4.14 26.74 -11.32
C ASN A 156 -4.00 25.22 -11.39
N LEU A 157 -4.40 24.56 -10.32
CA LEU A 157 -4.42 23.11 -10.18
C LEU A 157 -5.87 22.60 -10.23
N LEU A 158 -6.09 21.48 -10.89
CA LEU A 158 -7.27 20.65 -10.73
C LEU A 158 -6.87 19.46 -9.84
N GLU A 159 -7.65 19.22 -8.78
CA GLU A 159 -7.47 18.07 -7.90
C GLU A 159 -8.43 16.94 -8.29
N ILE A 160 -7.91 15.73 -8.45
CA ILE A 160 -8.72 14.52 -8.59
C ILE A 160 -8.53 13.69 -7.32
N ARG A 161 -9.62 13.53 -6.58
CA ARG A 161 -9.69 12.79 -5.34
C ARG A 161 -10.10 11.33 -5.57
N GLY A 162 -9.83 10.49 -4.59
CA GLY A 162 -10.29 9.11 -4.54
C GLY A 162 -11.75 8.97 -4.12
N LEU A 163 -12.08 7.85 -3.48
CA LEU A 163 -13.40 7.58 -2.93
C LEU A 163 -13.70 8.47 -1.73
N ALA A 164 -14.81 9.18 -1.79
CA ALA A 164 -15.25 10.08 -0.72
C ALA A 164 -15.44 9.33 0.61
N GLY A 165 -14.92 9.91 1.69
CA GLY A 165 -15.03 9.36 3.04
C GLY A 165 -14.05 8.25 3.38
N VAL A 166 -13.09 7.98 2.50
CA VAL A 166 -11.99 7.05 2.76
C VAL A 166 -10.80 7.82 3.35
N PHE A 167 -10.23 7.31 4.43
CA PHE A 167 -9.08 7.93 5.11
C PHE A 167 -7.90 8.26 4.17
N VAL A 168 -7.57 7.36 3.24
CA VAL A 168 -6.49 7.56 2.27
C VAL A 168 -6.75 8.77 1.37
N ASP A 169 -7.99 8.93 0.90
CA ASP A 169 -8.40 10.09 0.11
C ASP A 169 -8.18 11.41 0.87
N ASP A 170 -8.63 11.47 2.12
CA ASP A 170 -8.52 12.67 2.95
C ASP A 170 -7.07 13.03 3.27
N GLU A 171 -6.21 12.04 3.55
CA GLU A 171 -4.80 12.27 3.87
C GLU A 171 -4.01 12.78 2.66
N ILE A 172 -4.20 12.19 1.47
CA ILE A 172 -3.53 12.65 0.24
C ILE A 172 -3.97 14.07 -0.10
N SER A 173 -5.28 14.35 -0.04
CA SER A 173 -5.83 15.69 -0.26
C SER A 173 -5.26 16.69 0.73
N ALA A 174 -5.21 16.36 2.01
CA ALA A 174 -4.59 17.21 3.03
C ALA A 174 -3.11 17.50 2.71
N GLY A 175 -2.38 16.53 2.19
CA GLY A 175 -1.00 16.70 1.72
C GLY A 175 -0.88 17.66 0.54
N ILE A 176 -1.76 17.52 -0.47
CA ILE A 176 -1.83 18.44 -1.62
C ILE A 176 -2.07 19.88 -1.14
N HIS A 177 -3.07 20.08 -0.27
CA HIS A 177 -3.38 21.41 0.26
C HIS A 177 -2.27 21.98 1.14
N ALA A 178 -1.56 21.13 1.90
CA ALA A 178 -0.36 21.55 2.63
C ALA A 178 0.78 21.98 1.69
N GLY A 179 0.97 21.29 0.57
CA GLY A 179 1.88 21.70 -0.48
C GLY A 179 1.51 23.04 -1.11
N VAL A 180 0.24 23.25 -1.44
CA VAL A 180 -0.25 24.54 -1.96
C VAL A 180 -0.03 25.66 -0.97
N ALA A 181 -0.19 25.43 0.34
CA ALA A 181 0.11 26.42 1.36
C ALA A 181 1.60 26.82 1.43
N GLN A 182 2.52 25.89 1.10
CA GLN A 182 3.96 26.17 1.00
C GLN A 182 4.34 26.93 -0.27
N TYR A 183 3.57 26.74 -1.35
CA TYR A 183 3.81 27.34 -2.66
C TYR A 183 2.61 28.20 -3.09
N PRO A 184 2.48 29.43 -2.55
CA PRO A 184 1.28 30.26 -2.68
C PRO A 184 0.97 30.73 -4.11
N ASN A 185 1.90 30.51 -5.05
CA ASN A 185 1.67 30.74 -6.47
C ASN A 185 0.77 29.68 -7.12
N PHE A 186 0.53 28.55 -6.43
CA PHE A 186 -0.44 27.55 -6.86
C PHE A 186 -1.80 27.75 -6.20
N LYS A 187 -2.85 27.43 -6.93
CA LYS A 187 -4.21 27.51 -6.45
C LYS A 187 -5.04 26.34 -6.99
N VAL A 188 -5.68 25.57 -6.10
CA VAL A 188 -6.69 24.59 -6.50
C VAL A 188 -7.95 25.34 -6.93
N VAL A 189 -8.32 25.23 -8.21
CA VAL A 189 -9.49 25.92 -8.80
C VAL A 189 -10.67 24.99 -9.05
N GLY A 190 -10.49 23.69 -8.85
CA GLY A 190 -11.52 22.67 -8.92
C GLY A 190 -11.05 21.40 -8.25
N SER A 191 -12.00 20.64 -7.73
CA SER A 191 -11.78 19.33 -7.14
C SER A 191 -12.92 18.40 -7.53
N VAL A 192 -12.60 17.18 -7.95
CA VAL A 192 -13.57 16.15 -8.33
C VAL A 192 -13.15 14.80 -7.77
N HIS A 193 -14.10 13.90 -7.54
CA HIS A 193 -13.81 12.52 -7.21
C HIS A 193 -13.69 11.67 -8.49
N GLY A 194 -12.56 11.01 -8.64
CA GLY A 194 -12.26 10.05 -9.71
C GLY A 194 -12.35 8.60 -9.23
N ASP A 195 -12.55 8.41 -7.91
CA ASP A 195 -12.77 7.11 -7.24
C ASP A 195 -11.66 6.09 -7.52
N TRP A 196 -10.44 6.58 -7.81
CA TRP A 196 -9.31 5.77 -8.29
C TRP A 196 -9.66 4.94 -9.54
N ALA A 197 -10.55 5.45 -10.40
CA ALA A 197 -11.04 4.79 -11.61
C ALA A 197 -10.98 5.76 -12.81
N GLN A 198 -10.29 5.32 -13.88
CA GLN A 198 -10.00 6.18 -15.04
C GLN A 198 -11.25 6.71 -15.73
N ASP A 199 -12.27 5.88 -15.89
CA ASP A 199 -13.51 6.26 -16.55
C ASP A 199 -14.38 7.22 -15.71
N VAL A 200 -14.33 7.08 -14.37
CA VAL A 200 -14.97 8.01 -13.42
C VAL A 200 -14.24 9.35 -13.47
N ALA A 201 -12.93 9.35 -13.38
CA ALA A 201 -12.10 10.54 -13.45
C ALA A 201 -12.31 11.27 -14.78
N GLN A 202 -12.33 10.57 -15.93
CA GLN A 202 -12.57 11.16 -17.23
C GLN A 202 -13.91 11.92 -17.28
N LYS A 203 -15.00 11.28 -16.80
CA LYS A 203 -16.33 11.89 -16.77
C LYS A 203 -16.40 13.09 -15.83
N ALA A 204 -15.83 12.96 -14.63
CA ALA A 204 -15.83 14.02 -13.64
C ALA A 204 -15.03 15.26 -14.11
N VAL A 205 -13.84 15.04 -14.67
CA VAL A 205 -12.99 16.09 -15.22
C VAL A 205 -13.68 16.76 -16.43
N ALA A 206 -14.19 15.99 -17.39
CA ALA A 206 -14.91 16.53 -18.54
C ALA A 206 -16.11 17.40 -18.12
N GLY A 207 -16.81 17.01 -17.05
CA GLY A 207 -17.96 17.75 -16.52
C GLY A 207 -17.59 19.11 -15.93
N ILE A 208 -16.44 19.24 -15.27
CA ILE A 208 -16.04 20.50 -14.61
C ILE A 208 -15.22 21.42 -15.51
N LEU A 209 -14.46 20.88 -16.49
CA LEU A 209 -13.54 21.64 -17.36
C LEU A 209 -14.14 22.91 -17.97
N PRO A 210 -15.38 22.92 -18.48
CA PRO A 210 -15.95 24.13 -19.11
C PRO A 210 -16.07 25.33 -18.17
N SER A 211 -16.19 25.08 -16.86
CA SER A 211 -16.35 26.12 -15.81
C SER A 211 -15.01 26.61 -15.23
N LEU A 212 -13.90 25.91 -15.50
CA LEU A 212 -12.60 26.23 -14.92
C LEU A 212 -11.82 27.25 -15.75
N PRO A 213 -11.00 28.10 -15.12
CA PRO A 213 -9.96 28.85 -15.81
C PRO A 213 -8.96 27.89 -16.46
N GLU A 214 -7.90 28.43 -17.08
CA GLU A 214 -6.80 27.61 -17.55
C GLU A 214 -6.18 26.82 -16.39
N VAL A 215 -6.06 25.49 -16.56
CA VAL A 215 -5.44 24.57 -15.61
C VAL A 215 -4.01 24.30 -16.05
N LYS A 216 -3.03 24.55 -15.21
CA LYS A 216 -1.60 24.31 -15.49
C LYS A 216 -1.15 22.91 -15.10
N ALA A 217 -1.76 22.35 -14.05
CA ALA A 217 -1.47 20.98 -13.66
C ALA A 217 -2.68 20.29 -13.01
N VAL A 218 -2.66 18.96 -13.02
CA VAL A 218 -3.63 18.09 -12.35
C VAL A 218 -2.89 17.28 -11.30
N VAL A 219 -3.32 17.37 -10.05
CA VAL A 219 -2.85 16.54 -8.94
C VAL A 219 -3.84 15.41 -8.71
N THR A 220 -3.33 14.20 -8.50
CA THR A 220 -4.16 12.99 -8.42
C THR A 220 -3.82 12.15 -7.19
N GLN A 221 -4.57 11.10 -7.00
CA GLN A 221 -4.30 10.13 -5.93
C GLN A 221 -3.83 8.77 -6.46
N GLY A 222 -3.51 8.72 -7.76
CA GLY A 222 -3.05 7.52 -8.47
C GLY A 222 -4.19 6.75 -9.14
N GLY A 223 -3.94 6.39 -10.40
CA GLY A 223 -4.89 5.62 -11.19
C GLY A 223 -5.97 6.42 -11.93
N ASP A 224 -5.91 7.74 -11.89
CA ASP A 224 -6.90 8.64 -12.47
C ASP A 224 -6.33 9.50 -13.60
N GLY A 225 -5.00 9.56 -13.71
CA GLY A 225 -4.29 10.50 -14.60
C GLY A 225 -4.60 10.30 -16.07
N TYR A 226 -4.73 9.07 -16.55
CA TYR A 226 -5.09 8.79 -17.93
C TYR A 226 -6.53 9.25 -18.25
N GLY A 227 -7.47 9.07 -17.32
CA GLY A 227 -8.83 9.61 -17.46
C GLY A 227 -8.84 11.13 -17.59
N ALA A 228 -8.04 11.83 -16.79
CA ALA A 228 -7.86 13.27 -16.92
C ALA A 228 -7.27 13.66 -18.29
N ALA A 229 -6.22 12.96 -18.74
CA ALA A 229 -5.60 13.20 -20.03
C ALA A 229 -6.60 13.07 -21.19
N GLN A 230 -7.45 12.03 -21.16
CA GLN A 230 -8.50 11.85 -22.16
C GLN A 230 -9.54 12.98 -22.14
N ALA A 231 -9.92 13.45 -20.92
CA ALA A 231 -10.85 14.57 -20.81
C ALA A 231 -10.29 15.87 -21.39
N PHE A 232 -9.02 16.18 -21.14
CA PHE A 232 -8.35 17.35 -21.75
C PHE A 232 -8.17 17.20 -23.24
N ALA A 233 -7.77 16.04 -23.74
CA ALA A 233 -7.60 15.76 -25.17
C ALA A 233 -8.90 15.90 -25.99
N ALA A 234 -10.06 15.80 -25.35
CA ALA A 234 -11.36 16.02 -25.99
C ALA A 234 -11.76 17.51 -26.08
N THR A 235 -10.88 18.44 -25.69
CA THR A 235 -11.10 19.88 -25.70
C THR A 235 -9.98 20.61 -26.47
N ASP A 236 -10.17 21.89 -26.81
CA ASP A 236 -9.13 22.76 -27.37
C ASP A 236 -8.19 23.35 -26.29
N ARG A 237 -8.28 22.89 -25.02
CA ARG A 237 -7.44 23.37 -23.93
C ARG A 237 -6.03 22.80 -24.02
N PRO A 238 -5.00 23.56 -23.63
CA PRO A 238 -3.65 23.03 -23.51
C PRO A 238 -3.61 21.84 -22.54
N MET A 239 -2.83 20.80 -22.88
CA MET A 239 -2.59 19.67 -21.99
C MET A 239 -1.78 20.14 -20.78
N PRO A 240 -2.32 20.00 -19.54
CA PRO A 240 -1.59 20.36 -18.32
C PRO A 240 -0.53 19.32 -17.99
N ILE A 241 0.33 19.62 -17.00
CA ILE A 241 1.13 18.57 -16.34
C ILE A 241 0.18 17.75 -15.46
N ILE A 242 0.01 16.47 -15.76
CA ILE A 242 -0.87 15.56 -15.00
C ILE A 242 0.01 14.62 -14.19
N ILE A 243 -0.09 14.68 -12.87
CA ILE A 243 0.57 13.68 -12.02
C ILE A 243 -0.12 12.33 -12.26
N MET A 244 0.66 11.31 -12.62
CA MET A 244 0.17 9.99 -12.99
C MET A 244 0.14 9.05 -11.79
N GLY A 245 -0.70 8.04 -11.87
CA GLY A 245 -0.56 6.84 -11.07
C GLY A 245 0.40 5.84 -11.72
N ASN A 246 0.30 4.58 -11.34
CA ASN A 246 1.21 3.53 -11.76
C ASN A 246 0.55 2.45 -12.63
N ARG A 247 -0.60 2.74 -13.26
CA ARG A 247 -1.26 1.81 -14.17
C ARG A 247 -0.54 1.78 -15.52
N HIS A 248 -0.55 0.63 -16.15
CA HIS A 248 0.04 0.43 -17.48
C HIS A 248 -0.44 1.49 -18.50
N ASP A 249 -1.72 1.82 -18.50
CA ASP A 249 -2.28 2.79 -19.45
C ASP A 249 -1.77 4.20 -19.20
N GLU A 250 -1.62 4.61 -17.93
CA GLU A 250 -1.04 5.90 -17.54
C GLU A 250 0.42 6.00 -17.98
N LEU A 251 1.22 4.95 -17.70
CA LEU A 251 2.63 4.90 -18.07
C LEU A 251 2.81 4.84 -19.60
N THR A 252 1.94 4.10 -20.31
CA THR A 252 1.93 4.01 -21.77
C THR A 252 1.62 5.36 -22.39
N TRP A 253 0.57 6.03 -21.92
CA TRP A 253 0.22 7.37 -22.41
C TRP A 253 1.36 8.36 -22.16
N TRP A 254 1.91 8.37 -20.97
CA TRP A 254 3.06 9.23 -20.63
C TRP A 254 4.26 8.96 -21.55
N LYS A 255 4.64 7.70 -21.75
CA LYS A 255 5.73 7.33 -22.68
C LYS A 255 5.46 7.84 -24.10
N GLN A 256 4.24 7.68 -24.61
CA GLN A 256 3.85 8.17 -25.93
C GLN A 256 3.97 9.71 -26.04
N GLN A 257 3.54 10.45 -25.01
CA GLN A 257 3.66 11.91 -24.99
C GLN A 257 5.12 12.36 -24.85
N LYS A 258 5.90 11.66 -24.01
CA LYS A 258 7.35 11.90 -23.88
C LYS A 258 8.05 11.77 -25.24
N ASP A 259 7.78 10.69 -25.98
CA ASP A 259 8.40 10.42 -27.27
C ASP A 259 7.94 11.41 -28.36
N ALA A 260 6.68 11.82 -28.34
CA ALA A 260 6.10 12.67 -29.37
C ALA A 260 6.45 14.15 -29.20
N ASN A 261 6.53 14.65 -27.97
CA ASN A 261 6.64 16.10 -27.73
C ASN A 261 7.46 16.46 -26.47
N GLY A 262 8.13 15.50 -25.84
CA GLY A 262 8.95 15.74 -24.66
C GLY A 262 8.13 15.99 -23.38
N TYR A 263 6.89 15.51 -23.32
CA TYR A 263 6.05 15.66 -22.12
C TYR A 263 6.70 15.07 -20.87
N GLU A 264 6.75 15.86 -19.82
CA GLU A 264 7.36 15.47 -18.57
C GLU A 264 6.37 15.56 -17.42
N THR A 265 6.29 14.48 -16.65
CA THR A 265 5.52 14.39 -15.41
C THR A 265 6.19 13.40 -14.44
N MET A 266 5.53 13.08 -13.37
CA MET A 266 5.89 11.97 -12.50
C MET A 266 4.66 11.13 -12.18
N SER A 267 4.91 9.90 -11.75
CA SER A 267 3.94 9.04 -11.08
C SER A 267 4.29 8.90 -9.62
N VAL A 268 3.30 8.95 -8.76
CA VAL A 268 3.43 8.64 -7.35
C VAL A 268 2.25 7.78 -6.93
N SER A 269 2.54 6.61 -6.32
CA SER A 269 1.54 5.63 -5.92
C SER A 269 2.11 4.67 -4.89
N ILE A 270 1.32 3.71 -4.45
CA ILE A 270 1.75 2.62 -3.60
C ILE A 270 1.87 1.36 -4.46
N ALA A 271 2.92 0.57 -4.27
CA ALA A 271 3.04 -0.73 -4.90
C ALA A 271 1.99 -1.69 -4.32
N PRO A 272 1.17 -2.36 -5.15
CA PRO A 272 0.19 -3.33 -4.68
C PRO A 272 0.77 -4.45 -3.81
N GLY A 273 2.02 -4.84 -4.07
CA GLY A 273 2.73 -5.89 -3.32
C GLY A 273 3.04 -5.54 -1.86
N VAL A 274 2.67 -4.35 -1.36
CA VAL A 274 2.72 -4.06 0.08
C VAL A 274 1.94 -5.11 0.91
N SER A 275 0.95 -5.78 0.33
CA SER A 275 0.26 -6.92 0.96
C SER A 275 1.20 -8.08 1.25
N THR A 276 2.19 -8.33 0.38
CA THR A 276 3.18 -9.40 0.57
C THR A 276 4.19 -9.04 1.65
N LEU A 277 4.56 -7.76 1.78
CA LEU A 277 5.34 -7.30 2.93
C LEU A 277 4.58 -7.54 4.23
N ALA A 278 3.28 -7.21 4.27
CA ALA A 278 2.46 -7.43 5.45
C ALA A 278 2.32 -8.93 5.81
N PHE A 279 2.23 -9.80 4.80
CA PHE A 279 2.28 -11.25 4.98
C PHE A 279 3.59 -11.70 5.64
N TRP A 280 4.73 -11.28 5.08
CA TRP A 280 6.03 -11.66 5.61
C TRP A 280 6.31 -11.07 6.99
N VAL A 281 5.86 -9.84 7.26
CA VAL A 281 5.93 -9.24 8.60
C VAL A 281 5.11 -10.06 9.59
N ALA A 282 3.88 -10.47 9.24
CA ALA A 282 3.06 -11.33 10.09
C ALA A 282 3.75 -12.68 10.36
N GLN A 283 4.35 -13.29 9.33
CA GLN A 283 5.13 -14.51 9.45
C GLN A 283 6.35 -14.33 10.36
N GLN A 284 7.10 -13.22 10.25
CA GLN A 284 8.24 -12.94 11.14
C GLN A 284 7.82 -12.79 12.61
N ILE A 285 6.65 -12.16 12.87
CA ILE A 285 6.10 -12.04 14.21
C ILE A 285 5.72 -13.42 14.76
N LEU A 286 5.08 -14.27 13.94
CA LEU A 286 4.76 -15.66 14.31
C LEU A 286 6.00 -16.51 14.56
N ASP A 287 7.12 -16.21 13.85
CA ASP A 287 8.45 -16.81 14.07
C ASP A 287 9.16 -16.26 15.32
N GLY A 288 8.50 -15.42 16.10
CA GLY A 288 9.02 -14.88 17.36
C GLY A 288 10.01 -13.73 17.21
N LYS A 289 10.09 -13.11 16.02
CA LYS A 289 10.92 -11.92 15.81
C LYS A 289 10.33 -10.70 16.49
N GLU A 290 11.18 -9.85 17.01
CA GLU A 290 10.79 -8.53 17.49
C GLU A 290 10.55 -7.59 16.31
N VAL A 291 9.34 -7.00 16.22
CA VAL A 291 8.93 -6.11 15.15
C VAL A 291 8.34 -4.85 15.76
N ARG A 292 8.80 -3.68 15.28
CA ARG A 292 8.21 -2.38 15.68
C ARG A 292 6.74 -2.34 15.26
N LYS A 293 5.89 -1.74 16.09
CA LYS A 293 4.44 -1.64 15.82
C LYS A 293 4.13 -0.81 14.57
N ASP A 294 4.94 0.20 14.29
CA ASP A 294 4.76 1.09 13.16
C ASP A 294 5.96 1.00 12.21
N LEU A 295 5.69 0.55 11.00
CA LEU A 295 6.62 0.54 9.88
C LEU A 295 6.10 1.54 8.85
N VAL A 296 6.99 2.36 8.31
CA VAL A 296 6.66 3.27 7.20
C VAL A 296 7.39 2.78 5.96
N VAL A 297 6.65 2.54 4.89
CA VAL A 297 7.20 2.13 3.61
C VAL A 297 7.16 3.28 2.62
N PRO A 298 8.16 3.40 1.74
CA PRO A 298 8.16 4.43 0.71
C PRO A 298 7.02 4.17 -0.30
N PHE A 299 6.48 5.24 -0.85
CA PHE A 299 5.62 5.13 -2.03
C PHE A 299 6.45 4.84 -3.29
N LEU A 300 5.83 4.20 -4.26
CA LEU A 300 6.42 3.94 -5.58
C LEU A 300 6.41 5.25 -6.39
N ARG A 301 7.60 5.75 -6.72
CA ARG A 301 7.78 6.92 -7.59
C ARG A 301 8.34 6.49 -8.92
N ILE A 302 7.69 6.93 -9.98
CA ILE A 302 8.18 6.78 -11.36
C ILE A 302 8.43 8.18 -11.91
N ASP A 303 9.58 8.38 -12.49
CA ASP A 303 10.00 9.61 -13.15
C ASP A 303 10.51 9.35 -14.57
N GLN A 304 11.08 10.37 -15.21
CA GLN A 304 11.55 10.27 -16.59
C GLN A 304 12.62 9.20 -16.80
N ASP A 305 13.41 8.92 -15.77
CA ASP A 305 14.59 8.05 -15.87
C ASP A 305 14.21 6.57 -15.77
N ASN A 306 13.19 6.23 -14.93
CA ASN A 306 12.77 4.86 -14.68
C ASN A 306 11.40 4.50 -15.31
N LEU A 307 10.79 5.40 -16.08
CA LEU A 307 9.50 5.16 -16.76
C LEU A 307 9.53 3.92 -17.65
N GLU A 308 10.56 3.78 -18.48
CA GLU A 308 10.63 2.69 -19.46
C GLU A 308 10.79 1.33 -18.78
N GLU A 309 11.59 1.26 -17.72
CA GLU A 309 11.75 0.06 -16.93
C GLU A 309 10.44 -0.36 -16.24
N ASN A 310 9.78 0.58 -15.58
CA ASN A 310 8.49 0.31 -14.92
C ASN A 310 7.42 -0.11 -15.93
N LEU A 311 7.33 0.57 -17.08
CA LEU A 311 6.38 0.21 -18.13
C LEU A 311 6.66 -1.19 -18.70
N ALA A 312 7.93 -1.53 -18.97
CA ALA A 312 8.31 -2.83 -19.50
C ALA A 312 7.98 -3.99 -18.53
N ASN A 313 8.04 -3.71 -17.23
CA ASN A 313 7.71 -4.67 -16.17
C ASN A 313 6.21 -4.71 -15.80
N THR A 314 5.39 -3.83 -16.39
CA THR A 314 3.95 -3.77 -16.10
C THR A 314 3.17 -4.36 -17.26
N GLN A 315 2.38 -5.40 -17.02
CA GLN A 315 1.54 -6.01 -18.04
C GLN A 315 0.39 -5.08 -18.47
N PRO A 316 -0.08 -5.15 -19.72
CA PRO A 316 -1.29 -4.44 -20.16
C PRO A 316 -2.47 -4.69 -19.22
N GLY A 317 -3.15 -3.63 -18.83
CA GLY A 317 -4.24 -3.66 -17.83
C GLY A 317 -3.78 -3.81 -16.39
N GLY A 318 -2.48 -3.99 -16.16
CA GLY A 318 -1.87 -4.15 -14.83
C GLY A 318 -1.45 -2.82 -14.20
N VAL A 319 -0.74 -2.96 -13.10
CA VAL A 319 -0.25 -1.85 -12.25
C VAL A 319 1.22 -2.12 -11.96
N ALA A 320 2.08 -1.10 -12.09
CA ALA A 320 3.48 -1.21 -11.69
C ALA A 320 3.57 -1.56 -10.20
N ASN A 321 4.39 -2.55 -9.88
CA ASN A 321 4.36 -3.22 -8.61
C ASN A 321 5.77 -3.56 -8.11
N VAL A 322 5.88 -3.71 -6.80
CA VAL A 322 7.03 -4.29 -6.10
C VAL A 322 6.49 -5.39 -5.20
N GLU A 323 6.88 -6.63 -5.47
CA GLU A 323 6.60 -7.75 -4.57
C GLU A 323 7.73 -7.87 -3.56
N TYR A 324 7.38 -8.02 -2.30
CA TYR A 324 8.35 -8.15 -1.21
C TYR A 324 8.59 -9.61 -0.87
N SER A 325 9.84 -9.96 -0.64
CA SER A 325 10.30 -11.26 -0.17
C SER A 325 10.34 -11.34 1.37
N GLN A 326 10.59 -12.52 1.89
CA GLN A 326 10.86 -12.72 3.31
C GLN A 326 12.10 -11.94 3.77
N GLU A 327 13.11 -11.80 2.89
CA GLU A 327 14.34 -11.05 3.18
C GLU A 327 14.06 -9.54 3.25
N ASP A 328 13.21 -9.02 2.38
CA ASP A 328 12.78 -7.61 2.42
C ASP A 328 12.05 -7.29 3.72
N ALA A 329 11.16 -8.18 4.17
CA ALA A 329 10.50 -8.02 5.46
C ALA A 329 11.51 -8.07 6.61
N ALA A 330 12.47 -9.01 6.59
CA ALA A 330 13.52 -9.10 7.59
C ALA A 330 14.43 -7.86 7.62
N ALA A 331 14.59 -7.17 6.49
CA ALA A 331 15.30 -5.88 6.43
C ALA A 331 14.44 -4.73 6.97
N ALA A 332 13.14 -4.71 6.66
CA ALA A 332 12.22 -3.65 7.07
C ALA A 332 11.93 -3.62 8.58
N ILE A 333 12.05 -4.74 9.27
CA ILE A 333 11.78 -4.84 10.73
C ILE A 333 12.99 -4.48 11.61
N LYS A 334 14.18 -4.30 11.06
CA LYS A 334 15.41 -3.87 11.76
C LYS A 334 15.38 -2.37 12.03
#